data_dd02f26733a59afe561efe0a80b69a88
#
_entry.id   dd02f26733a59afe561efe0a80b69a88
#
_cell.length_a   1.000
_cell.length_b   1.000
_cell.length_c   1.000
_cell.angle_alpha   90.00
_cell.angle_beta   90.00
_cell.angle_gamma   90.00
#
_symmetry.space_group_name_H-M   'P 1'
#
loop_
_entity.id
_entity.type
_entity.pdbx_description
1 polymer ?
#
loop_
_entity_poly.entity_id
_entity_poly.type
_entity_poly.pdbx_seq_one_letter_code
_entity_poly.pdbx_strand_id
1 'polypeptide(L)'
;FCMDRAGLSPDDGPTHHGLFDIAMIRSIPDVVFMQPKDEAEFVHMLRTMNHYQNGPTVIRYPRGCGSGVPLPATAEILPIGKAEVLQTGNDVLLVSLGTMIGIARDTATLLEERGYSVTLVNARFIKPLDDECIRLHASRSKVICTFEDHSIRGGFNSAVLESLEAGEITIP
;
A
#
# COMPACT_ATOMS: atom_id res chain seq x y z
N PHE A 1 -4.01 -9.15 14.23
CA PHE A 1 -4.21 -7.83 14.84
C PHE A 1 -4.91 -6.91 13.86
N CYS A 2 -5.97 -6.20 14.32
CA CYS A 2 -6.65 -5.16 13.55
C CYS A 2 -6.32 -3.82 14.17
N MET A 3 -5.71 -2.92 13.40
CA MET A 3 -5.29 -1.58 13.81
C MET A 3 -6.13 -0.55 13.09
N ASP A 4 -7.06 0.04 13.81
CA ASP A 4 -7.85 1.15 13.30
C ASP A 4 -7.09 2.48 13.39
N ARG A 5 -7.67 3.54 12.83
CA ARG A 5 -7.12 4.90 12.83
C ARG A 5 -5.79 5.07 12.12
N ALA A 6 -5.56 4.31 11.04
CA ALA A 6 -4.45 4.57 10.13
C ALA A 6 -4.47 6.03 9.66
N GLY A 7 -3.32 6.69 9.64
CA GLY A 7 -3.20 8.08 9.25
C GLY A 7 -3.73 9.07 10.30
N LEU A 8 -4.32 10.15 9.83
CA LEU A 8 -4.88 11.21 10.67
C LEU A 8 -6.30 10.86 11.11
N SER A 9 -6.57 10.97 12.40
CA SER A 9 -7.91 10.84 13.01
C SER A 9 -8.34 12.18 13.63
N PRO A 10 -8.85 13.12 12.84
CA PRO A 10 -9.07 14.49 13.31
C PRO A 10 -10.03 14.61 14.49
N ASP A 11 -11.06 13.77 14.55
CA ASP A 11 -12.07 13.81 15.61
C ASP A 11 -11.58 13.26 16.95
N ASP A 12 -10.53 12.43 16.96
CA ASP A 12 -10.02 11.74 18.15
C ASP A 12 -8.82 12.48 18.79
N GLY A 13 -8.25 13.45 18.09
CA GLY A 13 -7.10 14.22 18.54
C GLY A 13 -5.75 13.50 18.36
N PRO A 14 -4.63 14.15 18.72
CA PRO A 14 -3.28 13.75 18.34
C PRO A 14 -2.82 12.41 18.94
N THR A 15 -3.42 11.96 20.02
CA THR A 15 -3.05 10.69 20.68
C THR A 15 -3.58 9.45 19.93
N HIS A 16 -4.42 9.64 18.91
CA HIS A 16 -5.07 8.56 18.17
C HIS A 16 -4.63 8.48 16.71
N HIS A 17 -3.69 9.31 16.27
CA HIS A 17 -3.18 9.25 14.91
C HIS A 17 -2.29 8.03 14.69
N GLY A 18 -2.59 7.22 13.67
CA GLY A 18 -1.78 6.08 13.23
C GLY A 18 -0.66 6.52 12.28
N LEU A 19 0.31 7.30 12.76
CA LEU A 19 1.39 7.89 11.95
C LEU A 19 2.74 7.20 12.12
N PHE A 20 2.86 6.21 13.03
CA PHE A 20 4.13 5.57 13.38
C PHE A 20 4.06 4.04 13.38
N ASP A 21 2.89 3.48 13.19
CA ASP A 21 2.60 2.04 13.26
C ASP A 21 3.35 1.25 12.17
N ILE A 22 3.46 1.77 10.95
CA ILE A 22 4.23 1.13 9.87
C ILE A 22 5.69 0.99 10.29
N ALA A 23 6.33 2.07 10.74
CA ALA A 23 7.72 2.07 11.14
C ALA A 23 8.01 1.07 12.29
N MET A 24 7.07 0.94 13.23
CA MET A 24 7.20 0.03 14.38
C MET A 24 7.00 -1.43 13.97
N ILE A 25 5.94 -1.73 13.22
CA ILE A 25 5.53 -3.12 12.94
C ILE A 25 6.37 -3.75 11.84
N ARG A 26 6.77 -2.99 10.81
CA ARG A 26 7.58 -3.57 9.72
C ARG A 26 8.94 -4.10 10.17
N SER A 27 9.45 -3.67 11.33
CA SER A 27 10.69 -4.19 11.91
C SER A 27 10.54 -5.57 12.57
N ILE A 28 9.31 -6.00 12.88
CA ILE A 28 9.05 -7.28 13.55
C ILE A 28 9.28 -8.43 12.57
N PRO A 29 10.08 -9.46 12.92
CA PRO A 29 10.26 -10.62 12.06
C PRO A 29 8.95 -11.36 11.78
N ASP A 30 8.85 -11.99 10.61
CA ASP A 30 7.79 -12.93 10.21
C ASP A 30 6.35 -12.37 10.27
N VAL A 31 6.17 -11.06 10.44
CA VAL A 31 4.85 -10.43 10.41
C VAL A 31 4.36 -10.22 8.97
N VAL A 32 3.12 -10.58 8.71
CA VAL A 32 2.40 -10.15 7.50
C VAL A 32 1.63 -8.88 7.84
N PHE A 33 1.98 -7.77 7.20
CA PHE A 33 1.40 -6.46 7.47
C PHE A 33 0.79 -5.86 6.20
N MET A 34 -0.50 -5.56 6.24
CA MET A 34 -1.28 -5.16 5.07
C MET A 34 -2.20 -3.97 5.37
N GLN A 35 -2.57 -3.25 4.30
CA GLN A 35 -3.52 -2.15 4.35
C GLN A 35 -4.42 -2.18 3.11
N PRO A 36 -5.75 -2.32 3.26
CA PRO A 36 -6.68 -2.37 2.14
C PRO A 36 -6.90 -0.99 1.52
N LYS A 37 -7.09 -0.96 0.21
CA LYS A 37 -7.44 0.25 -0.53
C LYS A 37 -8.90 0.69 -0.35
N ASP A 38 -9.77 -0.28 -0.08
CA ASP A 38 -11.22 -0.10 0.07
C ASP A 38 -11.84 -1.21 0.94
N GLU A 39 -13.13 -1.12 1.23
CA GLU A 39 -13.87 -2.07 2.04
C GLU A 39 -14.01 -3.46 1.38
N ALA A 40 -14.00 -3.56 0.06
CA ALA A 40 -14.02 -4.84 -0.63
C ALA A 40 -12.70 -5.59 -0.44
N GLU A 41 -11.58 -4.92 -0.61
CA GLU A 41 -10.25 -5.50 -0.36
C GLU A 41 -10.05 -5.83 1.13
N PHE A 42 -10.65 -5.02 2.03
CA PHE A 42 -10.65 -5.32 3.47
C PHE A 42 -11.25 -6.70 3.78
N VAL A 43 -12.38 -7.05 3.14
CA VAL A 43 -13.01 -8.38 3.28
C VAL A 43 -12.06 -9.50 2.84
N HIS A 44 -11.37 -9.33 1.70
CA HIS A 44 -10.38 -10.29 1.22
C HIS A 44 -9.18 -10.42 2.18
N MET A 45 -8.68 -9.30 2.69
CA MET A 45 -7.57 -9.27 3.64
C MET A 45 -7.93 -9.94 4.98
N LEU A 46 -9.13 -9.73 5.51
CA LEU A 46 -9.60 -10.43 6.71
C LEU A 46 -9.65 -11.94 6.50
N ARG A 47 -10.11 -12.38 5.32
CA ARG A 47 -10.09 -13.81 4.95
C ARG A 47 -8.67 -14.34 4.88
N THR A 48 -7.75 -13.57 4.29
CA THR A 48 -6.33 -13.91 4.19
C THR A 48 -5.68 -14.04 5.57
N MET A 49 -5.93 -13.08 6.48
CA MET A 49 -5.46 -13.14 7.87
C MET A 49 -5.92 -14.41 8.59
N ASN A 50 -7.21 -14.74 8.47
CA ASN A 50 -7.78 -15.91 9.14
C ASN A 50 -7.22 -17.23 8.59
N HIS A 51 -6.79 -17.23 7.34
CA HIS A 51 -6.22 -18.42 6.69
C HIS A 51 -4.73 -18.62 7.00
N TYR A 52 -3.97 -17.53 7.19
CA TYR A 52 -2.52 -17.58 7.42
C TYR A 52 -2.18 -18.14 8.79
N GLN A 53 -1.31 -19.17 8.83
CA GLN A 53 -0.95 -19.90 10.06
C GLN A 53 0.55 -19.82 10.42
N ASN A 54 1.36 -19.13 9.60
CA ASN A 54 2.82 -19.19 9.73
C ASN A 54 3.42 -18.01 10.50
N GLY A 55 2.59 -17.21 11.18
CA GLY A 55 3.06 -16.06 11.95
C GLY A 55 1.98 -15.04 12.24
N PRO A 56 2.32 -13.93 12.87
CA PRO A 56 1.37 -12.87 13.15
C PRO A 56 0.97 -12.13 11.87
N THR A 57 -0.31 -11.74 11.83
CA THR A 57 -0.86 -10.90 10.77
C THR A 57 -1.39 -9.60 11.36
N VAL A 58 -1.15 -8.50 10.66
CA VAL A 58 -1.61 -7.16 11.02
C VAL A 58 -2.31 -6.53 9.81
N ILE A 59 -3.47 -5.98 10.03
CA ILE A 59 -4.18 -5.15 9.07
C ILE A 59 -4.40 -3.76 9.69
N ARG A 60 -4.01 -2.70 8.98
CA ARG A 60 -4.30 -1.32 9.35
C ARG A 60 -5.34 -0.71 8.43
N TYR A 61 -6.20 0.12 8.98
CA TYR A 61 -7.27 0.79 8.22
C TYR A 61 -7.65 2.11 8.90
N PRO A 62 -8.12 3.12 8.15
CA PRO A 62 -8.49 4.40 8.71
C PRO A 62 -9.80 4.32 9.51
N ARG A 63 -10.04 5.31 10.34
CA ARG A 63 -11.36 5.62 10.88
C ARG A 63 -12.12 6.48 9.88
N GLY A 64 -13.29 6.04 9.45
CA GLY A 64 -14.13 6.78 8.51
C GLY A 64 -15.18 5.90 7.84
N CYS A 65 -15.91 6.49 6.91
CA CYS A 65 -16.82 5.76 6.05
C CYS A 65 -16.03 5.08 4.92
N GLY A 66 -16.50 3.92 4.47
CA GLY A 66 -16.00 3.29 3.27
C GLY A 66 -16.28 4.12 2.02
N SER A 67 -15.62 3.79 0.94
CA SER A 67 -15.77 4.47 -0.36
C SER A 67 -17.10 4.12 -1.08
N GLY A 68 -17.84 3.13 -0.56
CA GLY A 68 -19.11 2.68 -1.12
C GLY A 68 -18.97 1.68 -2.25
N VAL A 69 -17.80 1.03 -2.39
CA VAL A 69 -17.63 -0.03 -3.39
C VAL A 69 -18.46 -1.27 -3.02
N PRO A 70 -19.02 -2.00 -4.00
CA PRO A 70 -19.75 -3.22 -3.73
C PRO A 70 -18.88 -4.24 -2.98
N LEU A 71 -19.41 -4.79 -1.89
CA LEU A 71 -18.73 -5.86 -1.17
C LEU A 71 -18.75 -7.16 -1.99
N PRO A 72 -17.68 -7.95 -1.95
CA PRO A 72 -17.63 -9.22 -2.66
C PRO A 72 -18.63 -10.23 -2.06
N ALA A 73 -19.33 -10.98 -2.89
CA ALA A 73 -20.23 -12.06 -2.45
C ALA A 73 -19.45 -13.17 -1.73
N THR A 74 -18.19 -13.38 -2.08
CA THR A 74 -17.29 -14.37 -1.47
C THR A 74 -15.93 -13.72 -1.20
N ALA A 75 -15.45 -13.86 0.03
CA ALA A 75 -14.11 -13.43 0.38
C ALA A 75 -13.07 -14.38 -0.24
N GLU A 76 -12.05 -13.82 -0.87
CA GLU A 76 -10.91 -14.55 -1.45
C GLU A 76 -9.70 -14.46 -0.53
N ILE A 77 -8.78 -15.41 -0.67
CA ILE A 77 -7.47 -15.37 -0.04
C ILE A 77 -6.50 -14.69 -1.01
N LEU A 78 -5.97 -13.56 -0.61
CA LEU A 78 -4.97 -12.84 -1.42
C LEU A 78 -3.61 -13.53 -1.31
N PRO A 79 -2.87 -13.65 -2.41
CA PRO A 79 -1.48 -14.09 -2.36
C PRO A 79 -0.66 -13.12 -1.52
N ILE A 80 -0.04 -13.63 -0.44
CA ILE A 80 0.73 -12.80 0.49
C ILE A 80 1.94 -12.18 -0.20
N GLY A 81 2.14 -10.88 0.02
CA GLY A 81 3.24 -10.13 -0.59
C GLY A 81 3.05 -9.86 -2.08
N LYS A 82 1.81 -9.94 -2.60
CA LYS A 82 1.53 -9.61 -4.01
C LYS A 82 0.70 -8.34 -4.12
N ALA A 83 1.28 -7.39 -4.85
CA ALA A 83 0.65 -6.12 -5.21
C ALA A 83 -0.39 -6.32 -6.34
N GLU A 84 -1.19 -5.31 -6.56
CA GLU A 84 -2.14 -5.23 -7.67
C GLU A 84 -1.75 -4.10 -8.62
N VAL A 85 -1.43 -4.43 -9.86
CA VAL A 85 -1.18 -3.43 -10.89
C VAL A 85 -2.51 -2.98 -11.47
N LEU A 86 -2.89 -1.74 -11.20
CA LEU A 86 -4.17 -1.16 -11.64
C LEU A 86 -4.08 -0.57 -13.04
N GLN A 87 -2.89 -0.12 -13.42
CA GLN A 87 -2.60 0.52 -14.70
C GLN A 87 -1.12 0.37 -15.02
N THR A 88 -0.75 0.28 -16.29
CA THR A 88 0.63 0.15 -16.76
C THR A 88 1.04 1.29 -17.68
N GLY A 89 2.23 1.83 -17.44
CA GLY A 89 2.89 2.86 -18.23
C GLY A 89 4.40 2.80 -18.05
N ASN A 90 5.14 3.77 -18.61
CA ASN A 90 6.61 3.71 -18.63
C ASN A 90 7.29 5.04 -18.22
N ASP A 91 6.55 6.11 -17.92
CA ASP A 91 7.17 7.38 -17.53
C ASP A 91 7.19 7.56 -16.03
N VAL A 92 6.08 7.28 -15.35
CA VAL A 92 5.91 7.51 -13.91
C VAL A 92 5.34 6.26 -13.25
N LEU A 93 5.98 5.82 -12.16
CA LEU A 93 5.46 4.78 -11.28
C LEU A 93 4.84 5.41 -10.02
N LEU A 94 3.55 5.21 -9.82
CA LEU A 94 2.84 5.56 -8.60
C LEU A 94 2.58 4.29 -7.78
N VAL A 95 3.15 4.21 -6.57
CA VAL A 95 2.95 3.08 -5.66
C VAL A 95 2.15 3.56 -4.46
N SER A 96 0.93 3.09 -4.34
CA SER A 96 0.00 3.54 -3.31
C SER A 96 -0.27 2.47 -2.28
N LEU A 97 -0.43 2.88 -1.04
CA LEU A 97 -0.81 2.04 0.08
C LEU A 97 -2.17 2.47 0.64
N GLY A 98 -3.08 1.52 0.77
CA GLY A 98 -4.37 1.71 1.40
C GLY A 98 -5.24 2.76 0.69
N THR A 99 -5.99 3.52 1.47
CA THR A 99 -6.95 4.52 0.97
C THR A 99 -6.32 5.68 0.19
N MET A 100 -4.99 5.82 0.24
CA MET A 100 -4.28 6.80 -0.58
C MET A 100 -4.38 6.50 -2.09
N ILE A 101 -4.92 5.33 -2.44
CA ILE A 101 -5.18 4.95 -3.84
C ILE A 101 -6.09 5.94 -4.57
N GLY A 102 -7.02 6.60 -3.87
CA GLY A 102 -7.87 7.64 -4.44
C GLY A 102 -7.03 8.80 -4.98
N ILE A 103 -6.16 9.36 -4.14
CA ILE A 103 -5.27 10.47 -4.53
C ILE A 103 -4.29 10.03 -5.62
N ALA A 104 -3.80 8.79 -5.55
CA ALA A 104 -2.89 8.25 -6.56
C ALA A 104 -3.58 8.10 -7.94
N ARG A 105 -4.87 7.72 -7.99
CA ARG A 105 -5.67 7.67 -9.23
C ARG A 105 -5.89 9.05 -9.83
N ASP A 106 -6.27 10.03 -9.01
CA ASP A 106 -6.44 11.40 -9.47
C ASP A 106 -5.12 11.96 -10.02
N THR A 107 -4.01 11.66 -9.34
CA THR A 107 -2.66 12.02 -9.80
C THR A 107 -2.33 11.37 -11.14
N ALA A 108 -2.63 10.08 -11.31
CA ALA A 108 -2.43 9.37 -12.57
C ALA A 108 -3.19 10.04 -13.72
N THR A 109 -4.48 10.35 -13.51
CA THR A 109 -5.30 11.04 -14.49
C THR A 109 -4.72 12.40 -14.90
N LEU A 110 -4.30 13.22 -13.92
CA LEU A 110 -3.68 14.52 -14.19
C LEU A 110 -2.35 14.44 -14.92
N LEU A 111 -1.56 13.39 -14.69
CA LEU A 111 -0.32 13.14 -15.42
C LEU A 111 -0.59 12.70 -16.85
N GLU A 112 -1.58 11.83 -17.07
CA GLU A 112 -1.99 11.38 -18.42
C GLU A 112 -2.53 12.51 -19.28
N GLU A 113 -3.31 13.43 -18.70
CA GLU A 113 -3.74 14.65 -19.38
C GLU A 113 -2.57 15.54 -19.85
N ARG A 114 -1.40 15.41 -19.19
CA ARG A 114 -0.16 16.08 -19.57
C ARG A 114 0.74 15.25 -20.50
N GLY A 115 0.28 14.09 -20.93
CA GLY A 115 0.96 13.22 -21.91
C GLY A 115 1.97 12.25 -21.28
N TYR A 116 1.97 12.04 -19.96
CA TYR A 116 2.81 11.04 -19.31
C TYR A 116 2.11 9.68 -19.27
N SER A 117 2.86 8.61 -19.49
CA SER A 117 2.39 7.23 -19.38
C SER A 117 2.65 6.73 -17.94
N VAL A 118 1.58 6.40 -17.22
CA VAL A 118 1.63 6.14 -15.78
C VAL A 118 1.40 4.66 -15.46
N THR A 119 2.27 4.09 -14.62
CA THR A 119 1.98 2.84 -13.91
C THR A 119 1.42 3.17 -12.53
N LEU A 120 0.28 2.57 -12.18
CA LEU A 120 -0.33 2.68 -10.85
C LEU A 120 -0.39 1.31 -10.18
N VAL A 121 0.22 1.19 -9.01
CA VAL A 121 0.29 -0.03 -8.21
C VAL A 121 -0.38 0.20 -6.85
N ASN A 122 -1.33 -0.67 -6.51
CA ASN A 122 -1.81 -0.84 -5.14
C ASN A 122 -0.92 -1.87 -4.44
N ALA A 123 -0.13 -1.44 -3.47
CA ALA A 123 0.86 -2.30 -2.82
C ALA A 123 0.25 -3.40 -1.97
N ARG A 124 -0.95 -3.21 -1.39
CA ARG A 124 -1.64 -4.15 -0.50
C ARG A 124 -0.86 -4.50 0.77
N PHE A 125 0.39 -4.93 0.61
CA PHE A 125 1.25 -5.41 1.67
C PHE A 125 2.41 -4.44 1.92
N ILE A 126 2.59 -4.10 3.19
CA ILE A 126 3.75 -3.36 3.68
C ILE A 126 4.90 -4.35 3.91
N LYS A 127 4.52 -5.55 4.41
CA LYS A 127 5.45 -6.66 4.65
C LYS A 127 4.72 -8.01 4.51
N PRO A 128 5.26 -8.96 3.71
CA PRO A 128 6.34 -8.73 2.76
C PRO A 128 5.90 -7.80 1.63
N LEU A 129 6.82 -6.98 1.13
CA LEU A 129 6.61 -6.15 -0.03
C LEU A 129 6.69 -6.99 -1.32
N ASP A 130 5.95 -6.62 -2.36
CA ASP A 130 6.14 -7.21 -3.70
C ASP A 130 7.33 -6.59 -4.41
N ASP A 131 8.53 -6.98 -3.97
CA ASP A 131 9.79 -6.47 -4.51
C ASP A 131 9.90 -6.66 -6.01
N GLU A 132 9.44 -7.81 -6.52
CA GLU A 132 9.48 -8.13 -7.94
C GLU A 132 8.64 -7.15 -8.76
N CYS A 133 7.40 -6.93 -8.36
CA CYS A 133 6.50 -5.99 -9.02
C CYS A 133 7.07 -4.56 -8.99
N ILE A 134 7.51 -4.09 -7.82
CA ILE A 134 8.02 -2.74 -7.66
C ILE A 134 9.28 -2.53 -8.50
N ARG A 135 10.26 -3.43 -8.42
CA ARG A 135 11.52 -3.33 -9.19
C ARG A 135 11.29 -3.41 -10.69
N LEU A 136 10.39 -4.29 -11.14
CA LEU A 136 10.04 -4.42 -12.55
C LEU A 136 9.50 -3.10 -13.13
N HIS A 137 8.57 -2.46 -12.42
CA HIS A 137 7.97 -1.21 -12.90
C HIS A 137 8.91 -0.01 -12.68
N ALA A 138 9.67 -0.01 -11.59
CA ALA A 138 10.67 1.02 -11.31
C ALA A 138 11.75 1.11 -12.40
N SER A 139 12.29 -0.03 -12.83
CA SER A 139 13.33 -0.08 -13.88
C SER A 139 12.89 0.46 -15.25
N ARG A 140 11.59 0.64 -15.45
CA ARG A 140 11.00 1.16 -16.69
C ARG A 140 10.53 2.61 -16.58
N SER A 141 10.54 3.16 -15.38
CA SER A 141 10.01 4.49 -15.07
C SER A 141 11.13 5.50 -14.86
N LYS A 142 10.86 6.77 -15.18
CA LYS A 142 11.77 7.89 -14.96
C LYS A 142 11.63 8.50 -13.58
N VAL A 143 10.46 8.32 -12.96
CA VAL A 143 10.11 8.87 -11.64
C VAL A 143 9.28 7.84 -10.88
N ILE A 144 9.52 7.74 -9.57
CA ILE A 144 8.69 6.97 -8.65
C ILE A 144 8.09 7.94 -7.62
N CYS A 145 6.80 7.75 -7.33
CA CYS A 145 6.11 8.46 -6.27
C CYS A 145 5.35 7.45 -5.40
N THR A 146 5.54 7.51 -4.08
CA THR A 146 4.82 6.70 -3.10
C THR A 146 3.73 7.50 -2.42
N PHE A 147 2.58 6.85 -2.15
CA PHE A 147 1.46 7.45 -1.45
C PHE A 147 1.16 6.63 -0.19
N GLU A 148 1.30 7.26 0.96
CA GLU A 148 1.01 6.66 2.27
C GLU A 148 0.46 7.69 3.26
N ASP A 149 -0.33 7.23 4.22
CA ASP A 149 -0.86 8.02 5.32
C ASP A 149 -0.04 7.80 6.61
N HIS A 150 1.27 8.02 6.54
CA HIS A 150 2.24 7.75 7.60
C HIS A 150 3.33 8.83 7.65
N SER A 151 4.19 8.78 8.66
CA SER A 151 5.38 9.64 8.70
C SER A 151 6.39 9.24 7.63
N ILE A 152 7.12 10.22 7.09
CA ILE A 152 8.13 9.98 6.04
C ILE A 152 9.21 8.98 6.49
N ARG A 153 9.61 9.01 7.76
CA ARG A 153 10.71 8.19 8.25
C ARG A 153 10.23 6.80 8.68
N GLY A 154 10.81 5.76 8.08
CA GLY A 154 10.53 4.37 8.41
C GLY A 154 9.18 3.85 7.91
N GLY A 155 8.42 4.66 7.15
CA GLY A 155 7.12 4.30 6.59
C GLY A 155 7.21 3.34 5.40
N PHE A 156 6.14 3.31 4.62
CA PHE A 156 6.04 2.48 3.42
C PHE A 156 7.04 2.91 2.34
N ASN A 157 7.24 4.22 2.15
CA ASN A 157 8.26 4.74 1.26
C ASN A 157 9.67 4.20 1.56
N SER A 158 9.99 4.05 2.85
CA SER A 158 11.29 3.48 3.26
C SER A 158 11.41 2.03 2.84
N ALA A 159 10.33 1.22 2.94
CA ALA A 159 10.33 -0.14 2.44
C ALA A 159 10.53 -0.21 0.92
N VAL A 160 9.90 0.69 0.17
CA VAL A 160 10.09 0.80 -1.29
C VAL A 160 11.54 1.16 -1.62
N LEU A 161 12.13 2.15 -0.95
CA LEU A 161 13.53 2.55 -1.16
C LEU A 161 14.51 1.41 -0.83
N GLU A 162 14.31 0.70 0.27
CA GLU A 162 15.10 -0.48 0.65
C GLU A 162 15.01 -1.59 -0.42
N SER A 163 13.81 -1.80 -0.98
CA SER A 163 13.61 -2.74 -2.08
C SER A 163 14.39 -2.34 -3.33
N LEU A 164 14.34 -1.08 -3.71
CA LEU A 164 15.03 -0.57 -4.89
C LEU A 164 16.54 -0.67 -4.74
N GLU A 165 17.08 -0.28 -3.58
CA GLU A 165 18.50 -0.39 -3.25
C GLU A 165 18.98 -1.84 -3.31
N ALA A 166 18.24 -2.76 -2.67
CA ALA A 166 18.57 -4.19 -2.70
C ALA A 166 18.48 -4.81 -4.10
N GLY A 167 17.74 -4.20 -5.01
CA GLY A 167 17.63 -4.58 -6.43
C GLY A 167 18.59 -3.83 -7.35
N GLU A 168 19.45 -2.96 -6.81
CA GLU A 168 20.36 -2.10 -7.59
C GLU A 168 19.63 -1.25 -8.64
N ILE A 169 18.37 -0.88 -8.36
CA ILE A 169 17.56 -0.08 -9.27
C ILE A 169 17.89 1.40 -9.05
N THR A 170 18.52 2.00 -10.02
CA THR A 170 18.78 3.45 -10.04
C THR A 170 17.71 4.14 -10.88
N ILE A 171 17.11 5.18 -10.33
CA ILE A 171 16.16 6.05 -11.03
C ILE A 171 16.90 7.34 -11.36
N PRO A 172 16.78 7.81 -12.60
CA PRO A 172 17.49 9.01 -13.05
C PRO A 172 17.15 10.27 -12.23
#